data_838f1f95e36144a1ffc4c58453ead7b9
#
_entry.id   838f1f95e36144a1ffc4c58453ead7b9
#
_cell.length_a   1.000
_cell.length_b   1.000
_cell.length_c   1.000
_cell.angle_alpha   90.00
_cell.angle_beta   90.00
_cell.angle_gamma   90.00
#
_symmetry.space_group_name_H-M   'P 1'
#
loop_
_entity.id
_entity.type
_entity.pdbx_description
1 polymer ?
#
loop_
_entity_poly.entity_id
_entity_poly.type
_entity_poly.pdbx_seq_one_letter_code
_entity_poly.pdbx_strand_id
1 'polypeptide(L)'
;MHPNHIIIVGAQKCGTTTLYRWLASHPEVSAASIDPIVGSRKELKFFAGPNWQRGLDWYSNLFPDPTTAGIDASPQYLAAPAAAGRIAKTFPDAKVIVTIRDPVRRAISQYNHYSRKYPDTSHWDWRCPGGTLAENLERELKEPFGRWRGLLGRGLYAPQLSHLSQHIASNRLCLLVLEEWMLSPREAYRTLMDFLGLEPQKSVKLRAFHRRKKAGAPVDDRTEGLLRDFYRHPNEELFNWMGREIGSWSLGYDDGRASRDAPVVAAS
;
A
#
# COMPACT_ATOMS: atom_id res chain seq x y z
N MET A 1 -23.58 -11.30 -5.85
CA MET A 1 -22.16 -10.86 -5.82
C MET A 1 -22.12 -9.41 -6.27
N HIS A 2 -21.36 -8.57 -5.59
CA HIS A 2 -21.10 -7.22 -6.08
C HIS A 2 -20.44 -7.28 -7.46
N PRO A 3 -20.95 -6.54 -8.46
CA PRO A 3 -20.44 -6.66 -9.82
C PRO A 3 -18.98 -6.18 -9.94
N ASN A 4 -18.56 -5.24 -9.09
CA ASN A 4 -17.22 -4.66 -9.15
C ASN A 4 -16.63 -4.54 -7.75
N HIS A 5 -15.41 -5.07 -7.56
CA HIS A 5 -14.63 -4.86 -6.34
C HIS A 5 -13.46 -3.94 -6.61
N ILE A 6 -13.21 -3.04 -5.67
CA ILE A 6 -12.03 -2.17 -5.64
C ILE A 6 -11.11 -2.70 -4.54
N ILE A 7 -9.91 -3.13 -4.91
CA ILE A 7 -9.00 -3.75 -3.96
C ILE A 7 -7.68 -2.95 -3.93
N ILE A 8 -7.44 -2.24 -2.83
CA ILE A 8 -6.17 -1.56 -2.59
C ILE A 8 -5.22 -2.55 -1.91
N VAL A 9 -4.36 -3.18 -2.70
CA VAL A 9 -3.50 -4.29 -2.26
C VAL A 9 -2.26 -3.86 -1.49
N GLY A 10 -1.86 -2.61 -1.59
CA GLY A 10 -0.64 -2.12 -0.94
C GLY A 10 -0.17 -0.77 -1.46
N ALA A 11 1.05 -0.43 -1.09
CA ALA A 11 1.89 -1.08 -0.09
C ALA A 11 1.63 -0.52 1.31
N GLN A 12 2.05 -1.26 2.31
CA GLN A 12 1.92 -0.79 3.70
C GLN A 12 2.72 0.49 3.92
N LYS A 13 2.13 1.50 4.57
CA LYS A 13 2.69 2.83 4.87
C LYS A 13 2.85 3.75 3.64
N CYS A 14 2.13 3.47 2.57
CA CYS A 14 2.13 4.23 1.31
C CYS A 14 0.82 5.00 1.06
N GLY A 15 0.10 5.42 2.09
CA GLY A 15 -1.08 6.28 1.93
C GLY A 15 -2.40 5.57 1.63
N THR A 16 -2.47 4.24 1.66
CA THR A 16 -3.69 3.45 1.39
C THR A 16 -4.93 3.87 2.18
N THR A 17 -4.77 4.43 3.39
CA THR A 17 -5.90 4.94 4.18
C THR A 17 -6.49 6.21 3.59
N THR A 18 -5.67 7.05 2.99
CA THR A 18 -6.13 8.27 2.31
C THR A 18 -6.91 7.88 1.07
N LEU A 19 -6.36 7.03 0.22
CA LEU A 19 -7.05 6.54 -0.99
C LEU A 19 -8.37 5.85 -0.65
N TYR A 20 -8.35 4.94 0.35
CA TYR A 20 -9.57 4.30 0.83
C TYR A 20 -10.65 5.31 1.21
N ARG A 21 -10.31 6.37 1.95
CA ARG A 21 -11.29 7.38 2.39
C ARG A 21 -11.80 8.23 1.24
N TRP A 22 -10.97 8.52 0.26
CA TRP A 22 -11.43 9.22 -0.95
C TRP A 22 -12.45 8.38 -1.70
N LEU A 23 -12.14 7.10 -1.92
CA LEU A 23 -13.01 6.18 -2.66
C LEU A 23 -14.26 5.80 -1.87
N ALA A 24 -14.13 5.47 -0.59
CA ALA A 24 -15.27 5.13 0.27
C ALA A 24 -16.23 6.30 0.56
N SER A 25 -15.88 7.53 0.16
CA SER A 25 -16.80 8.68 0.20
C SER A 25 -17.64 8.82 -1.09
N HIS A 26 -17.36 8.01 -2.09
CA HIS A 26 -18.12 8.02 -3.34
C HIS A 26 -19.44 7.24 -3.17
N PRO A 27 -20.59 7.75 -3.68
CA PRO A 27 -21.89 7.12 -3.49
C PRO A 27 -21.99 5.71 -4.11
N GLU A 28 -21.24 5.44 -5.18
CA GLU A 28 -21.21 4.14 -5.84
C GLU A 28 -20.17 3.17 -5.24
N VAL A 29 -19.57 3.51 -4.09
CA VAL A 29 -18.55 2.68 -3.41
C VAL A 29 -18.97 2.35 -1.99
N SER A 30 -19.11 1.07 -1.69
CA SER A 30 -19.47 0.57 -0.38
C SER A 30 -18.26 0.18 0.45
N ALA A 31 -18.12 0.79 1.62
CA ALA A 31 -17.24 0.29 2.66
C ALA A 31 -17.82 -0.98 3.30
N ALA A 32 -16.96 -1.92 3.66
CA ALA A 32 -17.41 -3.12 4.38
C ALA A 32 -18.05 -2.78 5.74
N SER A 33 -18.97 -3.61 6.19
CA SER A 33 -19.47 -3.62 7.56
C SER A 33 -18.35 -3.97 8.56
N ILE A 34 -18.51 -3.56 9.82
CA ILE A 34 -17.57 -3.96 10.86
C ILE A 34 -17.83 -5.41 11.26
N ASP A 35 -16.90 -6.30 10.93
CA ASP A 35 -16.91 -7.64 11.51
C ASP A 35 -16.31 -7.57 12.93
N PRO A 36 -16.97 -8.12 13.95
CA PRO A 36 -16.49 -8.05 15.34
C PRO A 36 -15.11 -8.67 15.56
N ILE A 37 -14.73 -9.66 14.76
CA ILE A 37 -13.45 -10.38 14.89
C ILE A 37 -12.34 -9.60 14.19
N VAL A 38 -12.60 -9.09 12.98
CA VAL A 38 -11.62 -8.31 12.20
C VAL A 38 -11.46 -6.90 12.78
N GLY A 39 -12.51 -6.32 13.34
CA GLY A 39 -12.52 -4.99 13.96
C GLY A 39 -12.20 -3.85 12.97
N SER A 40 -12.39 -4.07 11.68
CA SER A 40 -12.03 -3.09 10.64
C SER A 40 -13.00 -3.14 9.46
N ARG A 41 -13.39 -1.95 8.98
CA ARG A 41 -14.10 -1.79 7.70
C ARG A 41 -13.15 -1.67 6.51
N LYS A 42 -11.88 -1.41 6.76
CA LYS A 42 -10.89 -1.12 5.73
C LYS A 42 -10.01 -2.31 5.39
N GLU A 43 -9.45 -2.94 6.41
CA GLU A 43 -8.45 -4.03 6.26
C GLU A 43 -9.08 -5.37 6.61
N LEU A 44 -9.78 -5.97 5.66
CA LEU A 44 -10.47 -7.24 5.84
C LEU A 44 -9.51 -8.43 5.92
N LYS A 45 -8.33 -8.29 5.31
CA LYS A 45 -7.25 -9.29 5.33
C LYS A 45 -7.69 -10.67 4.82
N PHE A 46 -8.72 -10.70 3.98
CA PHE A 46 -9.31 -11.94 3.49
C PHE A 46 -8.32 -12.73 2.63
N PHE A 47 -7.77 -12.11 1.58
CA PHE A 47 -6.94 -12.80 0.59
C PHE A 47 -5.54 -13.20 1.09
N ALA A 48 -5.04 -12.63 2.19
CA ALA A 48 -3.66 -12.81 2.66
C ALA A 48 -3.53 -13.49 4.03
N GLY A 49 -4.62 -13.88 4.65
CA GLY A 49 -4.58 -14.36 6.02
C GLY A 49 -5.50 -15.54 6.30
N PRO A 50 -5.69 -15.86 7.59
CA PRO A 50 -6.58 -16.94 8.02
C PRO A 50 -8.05 -16.69 7.66
N ASN A 51 -8.44 -15.42 7.43
CA ASN A 51 -9.80 -15.08 7.02
C ASN A 51 -10.22 -15.73 5.68
N TRP A 52 -9.26 -16.14 4.85
CA TRP A 52 -9.54 -16.90 3.63
C TRP A 52 -10.31 -18.21 3.91
N GLN A 53 -10.05 -18.84 5.03
CA GLN A 53 -10.72 -20.07 5.45
C GLN A 53 -12.18 -19.86 5.86
N ARG A 54 -12.60 -18.61 6.08
CA ARG A 54 -14.00 -18.26 6.41
C ARG A 54 -14.94 -18.32 5.20
N GLY A 55 -14.37 -18.45 4.01
CA GLY A 55 -15.12 -18.59 2.77
C GLY A 55 -15.60 -17.26 2.16
N LEU A 56 -16.01 -17.37 0.90
CA LEU A 56 -16.43 -16.20 0.12
C LEU A 56 -17.76 -15.60 0.62
N ASP A 57 -18.66 -16.42 1.12
CA ASP A 57 -19.95 -15.95 1.65
C ASP A 57 -19.74 -15.01 2.83
N TRP A 58 -18.80 -15.34 3.74
CA TRP A 58 -18.44 -14.42 4.82
C TRP A 58 -17.92 -13.08 4.28
N TYR A 59 -17.03 -13.12 3.29
CA TYR A 59 -16.47 -11.88 2.71
C TYR A 59 -17.55 -11.05 2.01
N SER A 60 -18.40 -11.69 1.22
CA SER A 60 -19.47 -11.02 0.47
C SER A 60 -20.52 -10.37 1.38
N ASN A 61 -20.85 -11.04 2.49
CA ASN A 61 -21.82 -10.52 3.48
C ASN A 61 -21.31 -9.28 4.24
N LEU A 62 -20.02 -8.93 4.13
CA LEU A 62 -19.49 -7.68 4.67
C LEU A 62 -19.92 -6.45 3.86
N PHE A 63 -20.39 -6.64 2.63
CA PHE A 63 -20.82 -5.57 1.74
C PHE A 63 -22.35 -5.63 1.56
N PRO A 64 -23.11 -4.83 2.34
CA PRO A 64 -24.57 -4.98 2.40
C PRO A 64 -25.31 -4.51 1.13
N ASP A 65 -24.71 -3.60 0.36
CA ASP A 65 -25.32 -3.06 -0.83
C ASP A 65 -24.71 -3.69 -2.10
N PRO A 66 -25.44 -4.61 -2.76
CA PRO A 66 -24.95 -5.29 -3.96
C PRO A 66 -24.92 -4.41 -5.22
N THR A 67 -25.45 -3.21 -5.18
CA THR A 67 -25.51 -2.29 -6.33
C THR A 67 -24.26 -1.41 -6.44
N THR A 68 -23.47 -1.30 -5.39
CA THR A 68 -22.25 -0.50 -5.32
C THR A 68 -20.97 -1.34 -5.38
N ALA A 69 -19.86 -0.74 -5.75
CA ALA A 69 -18.56 -1.42 -5.73
C ALA A 69 -18.05 -1.59 -4.29
N GLY A 70 -17.81 -2.83 -3.86
CA GLY A 70 -17.22 -3.10 -2.54
C GLY A 70 -15.73 -2.70 -2.51
N ILE A 71 -15.29 -1.98 -1.46
CA ILE A 71 -13.87 -1.61 -1.30
C ILE A 71 -13.19 -2.32 -0.13
N ASP A 72 -12.10 -3.04 -0.43
CA ASP A 72 -11.16 -3.61 0.55
C ASP A 72 -9.78 -2.98 0.39
N ALA A 73 -9.23 -2.40 1.45
CA ALA A 73 -7.91 -1.80 1.44
C ALA A 73 -6.99 -2.47 2.47
N SER A 74 -6.55 -3.66 2.14
CA SER A 74 -5.66 -4.49 2.96
C SER A 74 -4.22 -4.44 2.43
N PRO A 75 -3.38 -3.51 2.90
CA PRO A 75 -2.08 -3.22 2.28
C PRO A 75 -1.04 -4.33 2.43
N GLN A 76 -1.38 -5.40 3.09
CA GLN A 76 -0.57 -6.61 3.19
C GLN A 76 -0.72 -7.55 1.99
N TYR A 77 -1.75 -7.36 1.14
CA TYR A 77 -1.98 -8.24 -0.01
C TYR A 77 -0.82 -8.22 -1.00
N LEU A 78 -0.25 -7.06 -1.27
CA LEU A 78 0.89 -6.92 -2.19
C LEU A 78 2.09 -7.80 -1.77
N ALA A 79 2.36 -7.87 -0.46
CA ALA A 79 3.45 -8.67 0.11
C ALA A 79 3.04 -10.13 0.42
N ALA A 80 1.86 -10.58 0.00
CA ALA A 80 1.35 -11.92 0.26
C ALA A 80 1.21 -12.69 -1.08
N PRO A 81 2.11 -13.63 -1.41
CA PRO A 81 2.12 -14.29 -2.71
C PRO A 81 0.80 -14.92 -3.14
N ALA A 82 0.05 -15.49 -2.19
CA ALA A 82 -1.24 -16.11 -2.49
C ALA A 82 -2.36 -15.11 -2.82
N ALA A 83 -2.20 -13.83 -2.44
CA ALA A 83 -3.31 -12.87 -2.55
C ALA A 83 -3.65 -12.53 -3.99
N ALA A 84 -2.66 -12.32 -4.85
CA ALA A 84 -2.86 -11.96 -6.25
C ALA A 84 -3.72 -13.01 -6.99
N GLY A 85 -3.34 -14.28 -6.91
CA GLY A 85 -4.08 -15.38 -7.55
C GLY A 85 -5.49 -15.58 -6.95
N ARG A 86 -5.64 -15.40 -5.63
CA ARG A 86 -6.95 -15.47 -4.97
C ARG A 86 -7.88 -14.35 -5.43
N ILE A 87 -7.38 -13.10 -5.52
CA ILE A 87 -8.14 -11.95 -6.02
C ILE A 87 -8.59 -12.20 -7.46
N ALA A 88 -7.65 -12.56 -8.34
CA ALA A 88 -7.93 -12.78 -9.75
C ALA A 88 -8.96 -13.88 -10.00
N LYS A 89 -8.87 -14.98 -9.22
CA LYS A 89 -9.81 -16.11 -9.31
C LYS A 89 -11.19 -15.75 -8.78
N THR A 90 -11.26 -15.00 -7.66
CA THR A 90 -12.52 -14.71 -6.97
C THR A 90 -13.28 -13.57 -7.64
N PHE A 91 -12.56 -12.53 -8.07
CA PHE A 91 -13.12 -11.33 -8.69
C PHE A 91 -12.37 -11.00 -9.97
N PRO A 92 -12.68 -11.70 -11.08
CA PRO A 92 -11.96 -11.54 -12.35
C PRO A 92 -12.04 -10.11 -12.92
N ASP A 93 -13.03 -9.31 -12.52
CA ASP A 93 -13.22 -7.93 -12.97
C ASP A 93 -12.81 -6.89 -11.92
N ALA A 94 -12.25 -7.31 -10.78
CA ALA A 94 -11.85 -6.38 -9.74
C ALA A 94 -10.82 -5.35 -10.24
N LYS A 95 -11.01 -4.10 -9.87
CA LYS A 95 -10.04 -3.04 -10.05
C LYS A 95 -9.05 -3.03 -8.89
N VAL A 96 -7.78 -3.22 -9.22
CA VAL A 96 -6.71 -3.36 -8.23
C VAL A 96 -5.86 -2.09 -8.21
N ILE A 97 -5.68 -1.51 -7.03
CA ILE A 97 -4.90 -0.28 -6.84
C ILE A 97 -3.68 -0.60 -5.97
N VAL A 98 -2.52 -0.17 -6.45
CA VAL A 98 -1.27 -0.16 -5.70
C VAL A 98 -0.83 1.28 -5.49
N THR A 99 -0.40 1.63 -4.32
CA THR A 99 0.34 2.87 -4.05
C THR A 99 1.66 2.52 -3.39
N ILE A 100 2.74 2.98 -3.97
CA ILE A 100 4.10 2.79 -3.46
C ILE A 100 4.66 4.11 -2.91
N ARG A 101 5.75 4.03 -2.21
CA ARG A 101 6.44 5.15 -1.57
C ARG A 101 7.92 4.88 -1.58
N ASP A 102 8.78 5.90 -1.51
CA ASP A 102 10.20 5.74 -1.21
C ASP A 102 10.38 4.64 -0.14
N PRO A 103 11.03 3.51 -0.48
CA PRO A 103 11.09 2.35 0.41
C PRO A 103 11.85 2.63 1.71
N VAL A 104 12.78 3.58 1.72
CA VAL A 104 13.46 4.07 2.93
C VAL A 104 12.44 4.71 3.86
N ARG A 105 11.70 5.68 3.37
CA ARG A 105 10.65 6.37 4.15
C ARG A 105 9.51 5.45 4.54
N ARG A 106 9.20 4.45 3.72
CA ARG A 106 8.23 3.42 4.04
C ARG A 106 8.69 2.56 5.23
N ALA A 107 9.96 2.08 5.22
CA ALA A 107 10.53 1.26 6.29
C ALA A 107 10.56 2.02 7.62
N ILE A 108 11.05 3.25 7.62
CA ILE A 108 11.05 4.17 8.78
C ILE A 108 9.61 4.38 9.29
N SER A 109 8.66 4.60 8.39
CA SER A 109 7.25 4.79 8.77
C SER A 109 6.62 3.53 9.37
N GLN A 110 7.03 2.34 8.94
CA GLN A 110 6.60 1.07 9.51
C GLN A 110 7.18 0.87 10.89
N TYR A 111 8.49 1.02 11.06
CA TYR A 111 9.16 0.95 12.36
C TYR A 111 8.51 1.89 13.37
N ASN A 112 8.38 3.17 13.05
CA ASN A 112 7.73 4.17 13.89
C ASN A 112 6.25 3.88 14.21
N HIS A 113 5.55 3.14 13.35
CA HIS A 113 4.18 2.73 13.60
C HIS A 113 4.10 1.61 14.63
N TYR A 114 4.94 0.60 14.49
CA TYR A 114 4.91 -0.57 15.36
C TYR A 114 5.54 -0.30 16.72
N SER A 115 6.65 0.44 16.80
CA SER A 115 7.28 0.84 18.06
C SER A 115 6.33 1.62 18.99
N ARG A 116 5.39 2.39 18.40
CA ARG A 116 4.35 3.07 19.19
C ARG A 116 3.17 2.19 19.54
N LYS A 117 2.81 1.28 18.65
CA LYS A 117 1.68 0.39 18.85
C LYS A 117 2.00 -0.70 19.86
N TYR A 118 3.24 -1.10 19.89
CA TYR A 118 3.79 -2.16 20.74
C TYR A 118 5.05 -1.65 21.43
N PRO A 119 4.92 -0.75 22.42
CA PRO A 119 6.08 -0.19 23.14
C PRO A 119 6.79 -1.24 24.00
N ASP A 120 6.07 -2.29 24.38
CA ASP A 120 6.63 -3.43 25.09
C ASP A 120 7.31 -4.40 24.12
N THR A 121 8.58 -4.67 24.34
CA THR A 121 9.39 -5.58 23.53
C THR A 121 9.02 -7.05 23.69
N SER A 122 8.11 -7.40 24.60
CA SER A 122 7.64 -8.78 24.82
C SER A 122 6.81 -9.34 23.67
N HIS A 123 6.24 -8.47 22.84
CA HIS A 123 5.45 -8.87 21.67
C HIS A 123 6.24 -8.79 20.37
N TRP A 124 7.40 -9.42 20.36
CA TRP A 124 8.25 -9.53 19.20
C TRP A 124 7.60 -10.38 18.11
N ASP A 125 7.31 -9.78 17.00
CA ASP A 125 6.98 -10.49 15.78
C ASP A 125 7.76 -9.90 14.59
N TRP A 126 7.71 -10.62 13.47
CA TRP A 126 8.34 -10.24 12.21
C TRP A 126 7.97 -8.81 11.71
N ARG A 127 7.00 -8.16 12.31
CA ARG A 127 6.53 -6.81 11.91
C ARG A 127 7.46 -5.73 12.43
N CYS A 128 7.89 -5.83 13.67
CA CYS A 128 8.87 -4.97 14.29
C CYS A 128 9.35 -5.62 15.61
N PRO A 129 10.42 -6.36 15.57
CA PRO A 129 10.90 -7.12 16.74
C PRO A 129 11.67 -6.22 17.71
N GLY A 130 11.06 -5.26 18.40
CA GLY A 130 11.67 -4.43 19.46
C GLY A 130 13.08 -3.87 19.15
N GLY A 131 13.60 -3.01 19.99
CA GLY A 131 14.91 -2.41 19.79
C GLY A 131 14.90 -1.22 18.83
N THR A 132 16.07 -0.74 18.45
CA THR A 132 16.27 0.36 17.50
C THR A 132 15.98 -0.05 16.07
N LEU A 133 15.81 0.93 15.18
CA LEU A 133 15.67 0.66 13.75
C LEU A 133 16.90 -0.07 13.19
N ALA A 134 18.09 0.37 13.56
CA ALA A 134 19.35 -0.26 13.14
C ALA A 134 19.42 -1.74 13.51
N GLU A 135 19.14 -2.10 14.77
CA GLU A 135 19.12 -3.49 15.23
C GLU A 135 18.10 -4.34 14.47
N ASN A 136 16.94 -3.78 14.15
CA ASN A 136 15.93 -4.47 13.33
C ASN A 136 16.41 -4.73 11.91
N LEU A 137 17.07 -3.75 11.29
CA LEU A 137 17.61 -3.87 9.93
C LEU A 137 18.75 -4.89 9.89
N GLU A 138 19.71 -4.81 10.81
CA GLU A 138 20.82 -5.76 10.89
C GLU A 138 20.33 -7.20 11.08
N ARG A 139 19.28 -7.39 11.88
CA ARG A 139 18.68 -8.71 12.07
C ARG A 139 17.99 -9.20 10.81
N GLU A 140 17.20 -8.36 10.15
CA GLU A 140 16.49 -8.75 8.92
C GLU A 140 17.46 -9.03 7.76
N LEU A 141 18.61 -8.34 7.70
CA LEU A 141 19.68 -8.65 6.75
C LEU A 141 20.32 -10.01 6.98
N LYS A 142 20.48 -10.43 8.25
CA LYS A 142 21.03 -11.75 8.61
C LYS A 142 20.00 -12.87 8.46
N GLU A 143 18.79 -12.61 8.88
CA GLU A 143 17.69 -13.58 8.90
C GLU A 143 16.42 -12.97 8.28
N PRO A 144 16.28 -12.99 6.95
CA PRO A 144 15.11 -12.47 6.28
C PRO A 144 13.83 -13.19 6.72
N PHE A 145 12.78 -12.43 7.05
CA PHE A 145 11.48 -12.97 7.50
C PHE A 145 10.66 -13.69 6.39
N GLY A 146 11.34 -14.21 5.39
CA GLY A 146 10.73 -14.83 4.23
C GLY A 146 10.31 -13.80 3.17
N ARG A 147 9.71 -14.31 2.10
CA ARG A 147 9.45 -13.52 0.89
C ARG A 147 8.59 -12.28 1.20
N TRP A 148 9.13 -11.08 0.95
CA TRP A 148 8.45 -9.79 1.04
C TRP A 148 7.86 -9.42 2.41
N ARG A 149 8.40 -9.94 3.49
CA ARG A 149 8.01 -9.58 4.87
C ARG A 149 9.03 -8.64 5.51
N GLY A 150 8.73 -8.19 6.73
CA GLY A 150 9.63 -7.35 7.51
C GLY A 150 9.63 -5.87 7.13
N LEU A 151 10.67 -5.17 7.56
CA LEU A 151 10.91 -3.76 7.22
C LEU A 151 11.50 -3.63 5.82
N LEU A 152 12.43 -4.51 5.46
CA LEU A 152 13.12 -4.49 4.17
C LEU A 152 12.28 -5.15 3.07
N GLY A 153 11.83 -6.38 3.27
CA GLY A 153 11.16 -7.15 2.25
C GLY A 153 9.90 -6.49 1.67
N ARG A 154 9.15 -5.73 2.46
CA ARG A 154 7.96 -5.01 1.98
C ARG A 154 8.26 -3.83 1.07
N GLY A 155 9.50 -3.35 1.03
CA GLY A 155 9.95 -2.30 0.11
C GLY A 155 10.50 -2.81 -1.21
N LEU A 156 10.64 -4.12 -1.39
CA LEU A 156 11.06 -4.74 -2.65
C LEU A 156 9.88 -4.79 -3.63
N TYR A 157 9.57 -3.65 -4.26
CA TYR A 157 8.35 -3.51 -5.07
C TYR A 157 8.39 -4.23 -6.40
N ALA A 158 9.52 -4.21 -7.11
CA ALA A 158 9.64 -4.80 -8.45
C ALA A 158 9.17 -6.26 -8.48
N PRO A 159 9.69 -7.19 -7.66
CA PRO A 159 9.24 -8.58 -7.66
C PRO A 159 7.79 -8.75 -7.17
N GLN A 160 7.28 -7.86 -6.31
CA GLN A 160 5.88 -7.90 -5.86
C GLN A 160 4.92 -7.46 -6.96
N LEU A 161 5.26 -6.39 -7.70
CA LEU A 161 4.48 -5.90 -8.84
C LEU A 161 4.54 -6.86 -10.02
N SER A 162 5.71 -7.39 -10.32
CA SER A 162 5.87 -8.43 -11.34
C SER A 162 5.02 -9.68 -11.04
N HIS A 163 4.99 -10.12 -9.78
CA HIS A 163 4.12 -11.21 -9.37
C HIS A 163 2.63 -10.85 -9.48
N LEU A 164 2.25 -9.64 -9.08
CA LEU A 164 0.86 -9.17 -9.18
C LEU A 164 0.39 -9.12 -10.63
N SER A 165 1.22 -8.61 -11.56
CA SER A 165 0.88 -8.48 -12.98
C SER A 165 0.78 -9.82 -13.73
N GLN A 166 1.30 -10.90 -13.16
CA GLN A 166 1.04 -12.27 -13.68
C GLN A 166 -0.41 -12.72 -13.49
N HIS A 167 -1.13 -12.11 -12.55
CA HIS A 167 -2.51 -12.48 -12.20
C HIS A 167 -3.53 -11.40 -12.56
N ILE A 168 -3.14 -10.14 -12.54
CA ILE A 168 -4.01 -8.98 -12.78
C ILE A 168 -3.59 -8.31 -14.09
N ALA A 169 -4.48 -8.25 -15.04
CA ALA A 169 -4.25 -7.59 -16.32
C ALA A 169 -4.02 -6.08 -16.15
N SER A 170 -3.21 -5.47 -17.02
CA SER A 170 -2.80 -4.07 -16.94
C SER A 170 -3.99 -3.08 -16.89
N ASN A 171 -5.06 -3.32 -17.65
CA ASN A 171 -6.26 -2.50 -17.65
C ASN A 171 -7.08 -2.57 -16.35
N ARG A 172 -6.71 -3.47 -15.43
CA ARG A 172 -7.31 -3.63 -14.10
C ARG A 172 -6.36 -3.28 -12.97
N LEU A 173 -5.13 -2.81 -13.28
CA LEU A 173 -4.10 -2.46 -12.33
C LEU A 173 -3.77 -0.97 -12.42
N CYS A 174 -3.95 -0.24 -11.32
CA CYS A 174 -3.53 1.16 -11.18
C CYS A 174 -2.38 1.26 -10.18
N LEU A 175 -1.23 1.77 -10.63
CA LEU A 175 -0.06 2.02 -9.79
C LEU A 175 0.10 3.53 -9.57
N LEU A 176 0.21 3.93 -8.30
CA LEU A 176 0.40 5.31 -7.87
C LEU A 176 1.67 5.44 -7.02
N VAL A 177 2.37 6.55 -7.15
CA VAL A 177 3.50 6.91 -6.28
C VAL A 177 3.03 7.95 -5.26
N LEU A 178 3.23 7.67 -3.96
CA LEU A 178 2.72 8.51 -2.87
C LEU A 178 3.21 9.96 -2.99
N GLU A 179 4.49 10.14 -3.26
CA GLU A 179 5.11 11.45 -3.37
C GLU A 179 4.47 12.27 -4.50
N GLU A 180 4.17 11.64 -5.63
CA GLU A 180 3.56 12.27 -6.80
C GLU A 180 2.09 12.65 -6.53
N TRP A 181 1.25 11.71 -6.11
CA TRP A 181 -0.16 11.99 -5.91
C TRP A 181 -0.43 12.91 -4.70
N MET A 182 0.51 13.02 -3.77
CA MET A 182 0.44 13.99 -2.68
C MET A 182 0.71 15.42 -3.14
N LEU A 183 1.47 15.62 -4.21
CA LEU A 183 1.70 16.93 -4.83
C LEU A 183 0.47 17.41 -5.60
N SER A 184 -0.21 16.50 -6.29
CA SER A 184 -1.39 16.80 -7.12
C SER A 184 -2.59 15.92 -6.74
N PRO A 185 -3.17 16.07 -5.52
CA PRO A 185 -4.22 15.17 -5.04
C PRO A 185 -5.50 15.18 -5.89
N ARG A 186 -5.81 16.31 -6.54
CA ARG A 186 -6.99 16.42 -7.44
C ARG A 186 -6.81 15.65 -8.73
N GLU A 187 -5.61 15.69 -9.28
CA GLU A 187 -5.25 14.94 -10.49
C GLU A 187 -5.26 13.43 -10.20
N ALA A 188 -4.59 13.01 -9.13
CA ALA A 188 -4.62 11.63 -8.70
C ALA A 188 -6.04 11.10 -8.43
N TYR A 189 -6.92 11.93 -7.86
CA TYR A 189 -8.31 11.56 -7.66
C TYR A 189 -9.05 11.39 -9.00
N ARG A 190 -8.85 12.28 -9.97
CA ARG A 190 -9.44 12.15 -11.32
C ARG A 190 -8.94 10.86 -11.99
N THR A 191 -7.64 10.62 -12.01
CA THR A 191 -7.06 9.39 -12.56
C THR A 191 -7.67 8.13 -11.93
N LEU A 192 -7.91 8.14 -10.60
CA LEU A 192 -8.59 7.04 -9.95
C LEU A 192 -10.05 6.90 -10.39
N MET A 193 -10.77 8.00 -10.55
CA MET A 193 -12.16 7.97 -11.02
C MET A 193 -12.24 7.43 -12.46
N ASP A 194 -11.39 7.95 -13.36
CA ASP A 194 -11.29 7.48 -14.74
C ASP A 194 -10.95 5.96 -14.79
N PHE A 195 -9.98 5.52 -14.02
CA PHE A 195 -9.61 4.11 -13.92
C PHE A 195 -10.74 3.22 -13.42
N LEU A 196 -11.56 3.73 -12.50
CA LEU A 196 -12.69 3.01 -11.91
C LEU A 196 -13.97 3.11 -12.75
N GLY A 197 -14.02 4.02 -13.73
CA GLY A 197 -15.22 4.34 -14.48
C GLY A 197 -16.28 5.07 -13.64
N LEU A 198 -15.84 5.90 -12.69
CA LEU A 198 -16.70 6.65 -11.77
C LEU A 198 -16.63 8.16 -12.05
N GLU A 199 -17.74 8.86 -11.84
CA GLU A 199 -17.78 10.32 -12.00
C GLU A 199 -17.13 11.05 -10.81
N PRO A 200 -16.16 11.97 -11.04
CA PRO A 200 -15.50 12.68 -9.96
C PRO A 200 -16.45 13.52 -9.09
N GLN A 201 -16.49 13.28 -7.80
CA GLN A 201 -17.30 14.03 -6.85
C GLN A 201 -16.66 15.37 -6.48
N LYS A 202 -17.39 16.49 -6.67
CA LYS A 202 -16.89 17.86 -6.36
C LYS A 202 -16.68 18.10 -4.88
N SER A 203 -17.41 17.40 -4.00
CA SER A 203 -17.39 17.59 -2.54
C SER A 203 -16.32 16.80 -1.79
N VAL A 204 -15.52 15.98 -2.48
CA VAL A 204 -14.50 15.16 -1.83
C VAL A 204 -13.41 16.01 -1.19
N LYS A 205 -13.20 15.82 0.10
CA LYS A 205 -12.10 16.47 0.84
C LYS A 205 -10.79 15.73 0.58
N LEU A 206 -10.06 16.15 -0.45
CA LEU A 206 -8.79 15.58 -0.86
C LEU A 206 -7.64 16.02 0.08
N ARG A 207 -7.70 15.58 1.31
CA ARG A 207 -6.63 15.81 2.29
C ARG A 207 -5.93 14.50 2.64
N ALA A 208 -4.64 14.56 2.93
CA ALA A 208 -3.92 13.43 3.47
C ALA A 208 -4.43 13.09 4.88
N PHE A 209 -4.83 11.84 5.07
CA PHE A 209 -5.17 11.32 6.40
C PHE A 209 -3.90 10.73 7.03
N HIS A 210 -3.80 10.83 8.35
CA HIS A 210 -2.63 10.45 9.13
C HIS A 210 -1.36 11.28 8.86
N ARG A 211 -1.50 12.52 8.37
CA ARG A 211 -0.40 13.47 8.42
C ARG A 211 -0.07 13.70 9.90
N ARG A 212 1.08 13.20 10.32
CA ARG A 212 1.45 13.19 11.73
C ARG A 212 1.66 14.59 12.25
N LYS A 213 1.08 14.91 13.41
CA LYS A 213 1.35 16.15 14.13
C LYS A 213 2.72 16.12 14.85
N LYS A 214 3.31 14.93 15.06
CA LYS A 214 4.63 14.77 15.67
C LYS A 214 5.51 13.94 14.73
N ALA A 215 6.74 14.39 14.51
CA ALA A 215 7.77 13.61 13.86
C ALA A 215 7.96 12.26 14.60
N GLY A 216 8.31 11.20 13.87
CA GLY A 216 8.78 9.96 14.49
C GLY A 216 10.11 10.21 15.20
N ALA A 217 10.64 9.20 15.90
CA ALA A 217 12.00 9.24 16.38
C ALA A 217 12.93 9.59 15.21
N PRO A 218 13.88 10.52 15.39
CA PRO A 218 14.88 10.80 14.37
C PRO A 218 15.63 9.51 14.05
N VAL A 219 15.91 9.31 12.79
CA VAL A 219 16.77 8.22 12.31
C VAL A 219 18.13 8.83 12.08
N ASP A 220 19.16 8.21 12.59
CA ASP A 220 20.52 8.65 12.39
C ASP A 220 20.97 8.43 10.93
N ASP A 221 21.92 9.23 10.46
CA ASP A 221 22.37 9.23 9.07
C ASP A 221 22.96 7.87 8.64
N ARG A 222 23.61 7.15 9.56
CA ARG A 222 24.15 5.80 9.30
C ARG A 222 23.04 4.83 9.00
N THR A 223 21.99 4.81 9.80
CA THR A 223 20.84 3.91 9.62
C THR A 223 20.07 4.24 8.36
N GLU A 224 19.90 5.52 8.04
CA GLU A 224 19.29 5.93 6.77
C GLU A 224 20.19 5.55 5.58
N GLY A 225 21.50 5.72 5.69
CA GLY A 225 22.49 5.28 4.70
C GLY A 225 22.39 3.79 4.38
N LEU A 226 22.31 2.94 5.42
CA LEU A 226 22.11 1.49 5.23
C LEU A 226 20.84 1.15 4.44
N LEU A 227 19.74 1.84 4.73
CA LEU A 227 18.49 1.65 3.97
C LEU A 227 18.63 2.10 2.51
N ARG A 228 19.29 3.24 2.26
CA ARG A 228 19.52 3.75 0.90
C ARG A 228 20.38 2.80 0.09
N ASP A 229 21.46 2.30 0.68
CA ASP A 229 22.35 1.34 0.03
C ASP A 229 21.62 0.02 -0.27
N PHE A 230 20.84 -0.48 0.66
CA PHE A 230 20.02 -1.69 0.45
C PHE A 230 19.03 -1.52 -0.69
N TYR A 231 18.34 -0.37 -0.77
CA TYR A 231 17.29 -0.16 -1.77
C TYR A 231 17.80 0.38 -3.12
N ARG A 232 19.08 0.66 -3.28
CA ARG A 232 19.64 1.19 -4.55
C ARG A 232 19.29 0.30 -5.72
N HIS A 233 19.77 -0.93 -5.71
CA HIS A 233 19.49 -1.90 -6.78
C HIS A 233 18.00 -2.29 -6.89
N PRO A 234 17.25 -2.60 -5.82
CA PRO A 234 15.81 -2.79 -5.89
C PRO A 234 15.02 -1.63 -6.50
N ASN A 235 15.46 -0.39 -6.34
CA ASN A 235 14.83 0.76 -6.98
C ASN A 235 15.14 0.81 -8.48
N GLU A 236 16.36 0.48 -8.90
CA GLU A 236 16.72 0.35 -10.32
C GLU A 236 15.86 -0.71 -11.01
N GLU A 237 15.68 -1.88 -10.38
CA GLU A 237 14.78 -2.92 -10.88
C GLU A 237 13.32 -2.41 -11.00
N LEU A 238 12.86 -1.64 -10.02
CA LEU A 238 11.52 -1.04 -10.07
C LEU A 238 11.39 -0.03 -11.20
N PHE A 239 12.37 0.85 -11.37
CA PHE A 239 12.36 1.87 -12.42
C PHE A 239 12.39 1.22 -13.82
N ASN A 240 13.17 0.16 -14.00
CA ASN A 240 13.16 -0.64 -15.21
C ASN A 240 11.79 -1.28 -15.46
N TRP A 241 11.15 -1.85 -14.41
CA TRP A 241 9.81 -2.42 -14.52
C TRP A 241 8.75 -1.37 -14.87
N MET A 242 8.87 -0.15 -14.31
CA MET A 242 7.96 0.97 -14.57
C MET A 242 8.22 1.68 -15.91
N GLY A 243 9.40 1.47 -16.53
CA GLY A 243 9.86 2.23 -17.70
C GLY A 243 10.16 3.71 -17.40
N ARG A 244 10.29 4.09 -16.12
CA ARG A 244 10.63 5.46 -15.70
C ARG A 244 11.25 5.50 -14.31
N GLU A 245 12.04 6.52 -14.06
CA GLU A 245 12.55 6.85 -12.74
C GLU A 245 11.55 7.65 -11.91
N ILE A 246 11.72 7.59 -10.59
CA ILE A 246 11.02 8.45 -9.64
C ILE A 246 12.05 9.41 -9.05
N GLY A 247 12.17 10.61 -9.63
CA GLY A 247 13.21 11.58 -9.29
C GLY A 247 13.29 11.93 -7.81
N SER A 248 12.18 11.95 -7.10
CA SER A 248 12.15 12.18 -5.65
C SER A 248 12.79 11.07 -4.81
N TRP A 249 13.12 9.91 -5.38
CA TRP A 249 13.77 8.79 -4.68
C TRP A 249 15.28 8.72 -4.93
N SER A 250 15.74 9.32 -6.04
CA SER A 250 17.14 9.31 -6.49
C SER A 250 17.98 10.41 -5.85
N LEU A 251 17.35 11.53 -5.49
CA LEU A 251 18.02 12.66 -4.86
C LEU A 251 18.00 12.49 -3.35
N GLY A 252 19.17 12.53 -2.72
CA GLY A 252 19.28 12.69 -1.27
C GLY A 252 18.41 13.87 -0.83
N TYR A 253 17.40 13.60 -0.04
CA TYR A 253 16.32 14.54 0.26
C TYR A 253 16.81 15.86 0.83
N ASP A 254 16.63 16.91 0.05
CA ASP A 254 16.46 18.27 0.57
C ASP A 254 14.95 18.50 0.75
N ASP A 255 14.52 18.77 1.97
CA ASP A 255 13.11 18.75 2.44
C ASP A 255 12.22 19.87 1.90
N GLY A 256 12.54 20.48 0.78
CA GLY A 256 11.90 21.73 0.40
C GLY A 256 11.42 21.96 -1.03
N ARG A 257 11.85 21.20 -2.04
CA ARG A 257 11.51 21.54 -3.42
C ARG A 257 11.28 20.32 -4.32
N ALA A 258 10.04 19.86 -4.39
CA ALA A 258 9.63 18.93 -5.44
C ALA A 258 9.40 19.69 -6.76
N SER A 259 9.97 19.21 -7.85
CA SER A 259 9.68 19.71 -9.19
C SER A 259 8.23 19.39 -9.58
N ARG A 260 7.58 20.29 -10.32
CA ARG A 260 6.14 20.28 -10.61
C ARG A 260 5.73 19.43 -11.82
N ASP A 261 6.65 18.69 -12.44
CA ASP A 261 6.40 18.03 -13.71
C ASP A 261 6.65 16.52 -13.65
N ALA A 262 5.62 15.73 -13.28
CA ALA A 262 5.62 14.31 -13.54
C ALA A 262 4.19 13.80 -13.77
N PRO A 263 3.89 13.13 -14.90
CA PRO A 263 2.58 12.60 -15.20
C PRO A 263 2.29 11.31 -14.40
N VAL A 264 1.03 11.13 -14.05
CA VAL A 264 0.49 9.87 -13.51
C VAL A 264 0.33 8.91 -14.69
N VAL A 265 0.96 7.75 -14.62
CA VAL A 265 0.89 6.76 -15.70
C VAL A 265 0.03 5.58 -15.27
N ALA A 266 -1.01 5.27 -16.06
CA ALA A 266 -1.60 3.95 -16.06
C ALA A 266 -0.58 2.99 -16.72
N ALA A 267 -0.32 1.84 -16.11
CA ALA A 267 0.60 0.85 -16.68
C ALA A 267 0.07 0.40 -18.06
N SER A 268 0.87 0.63 -19.10
CA SER A 268 0.60 0.17 -20.46
C SER A 268 0.74 -1.34 -20.61
#